data_cb11b5608f31b09c96fe3c0982b1a11f
#
_entry.id   cb11b5608f31b09c96fe3c0982b1a11f
#
_cell.length_a   1.000
_cell.length_b   1.000
_cell.length_c   1.000
_cell.angle_alpha   90.00
_cell.angle_beta   90.00
_cell.angle_gamma   90.00
#
_symmetry.space_group_name_H-M   'P 1'
#
loop_
_entity.id
_entity.type
_entity.pdbx_description
1 polymer ?
#
loop_
_entity_poly.entity_id
_entity_poly.type
_entity_poly.pdbx_seq_one_letter_code
_entity_poly.pdbx_strand_id
1 'polypeptide(L)'
;MIGLEKQFNNREWDSVSVCLVIVCVLTNLSQLPFFAARSSTRMISVAAWFALALFMLLKKDFQIVDIRILGLLKYAYFFAAAMFVQALFTGIAYQRSSLLYSYFLSVFVYFIGFFAAGRIHEEKRDALANAYVISAFVVSLIIYIQYFAGNLSALSGAQYLYSSKNSISQIAVTAIVLLLIVIRPKTRPGRIIRFLLLAFEVVFMFLLRSRATIVEFFVVILMLLFSNVKARHLNRSKCMILGAAATLLLLLCVNNRFYRFFINGILLAGRNASSLDSISSGRISIILNAFPHLGEHWLFGVGDYYIDCFPIAAWIQFGLLGAVVLLVSALYPMAKARSLPCSSEWKLTLRILTAAYFTNGFFECLSPFGPGVKCYFLWLLFGLLHGRRASDAQDGKREEGCT
;
A
#
# COMPACT_ATOMS: atom_id res chain seq x y z
N MET A 1 -42.87 -11.03 3.51
CA MET A 1 -42.08 -11.28 4.74
C MET A 1 -40.71 -11.84 4.47
N ILE A 2 -40.48 -12.71 3.49
CA ILE A 2 -39.17 -13.33 3.20
C ILE A 2 -38.11 -12.33 2.73
N GLY A 3 -38.50 -11.18 2.15
CA GLY A 3 -37.54 -10.16 1.70
C GLY A 3 -36.92 -9.27 2.80
N LEU A 4 -37.60 -9.14 3.94
CA LEU A 4 -37.15 -8.31 5.05
C LEU A 4 -36.15 -9.05 5.96
N GLU A 5 -36.29 -10.35 6.13
CA GLU A 5 -35.34 -11.17 6.89
C GLU A 5 -33.96 -11.24 6.22
N LYS A 6 -33.89 -11.28 4.88
CA LYS A 6 -32.59 -11.24 4.17
C LYS A 6 -31.87 -9.89 4.32
N GLN A 7 -32.57 -8.77 4.50
CA GLN A 7 -31.96 -7.46 4.73
C GLN A 7 -31.43 -7.29 6.16
N PHE A 8 -32.03 -7.95 7.16
CA PHE A 8 -31.56 -7.88 8.55
C PHE A 8 -30.32 -8.72 8.80
N ASN A 9 -30.15 -9.86 8.10
CA ASN A 9 -29.02 -10.78 8.28
C ASN A 9 -27.69 -10.26 7.69
N ASN A 10 -27.72 -9.21 6.87
CA ASN A 10 -26.52 -8.61 6.27
C ASN A 10 -25.74 -7.66 7.19
N ARG A 11 -26.24 -7.36 8.41
CA ARG A 11 -25.56 -6.45 9.36
C ARG A 11 -24.69 -7.17 10.39
N GLU A 12 -24.87 -8.46 10.58
CA GLU A 12 -24.07 -9.21 11.54
C GLU A 12 -22.65 -9.45 11.01
N TRP A 13 -21.67 -9.18 11.88
CA TRP A 13 -20.28 -9.49 11.60
C TRP A 13 -20.07 -11.01 11.67
N ASP A 14 -19.80 -11.61 10.54
CA ASP A 14 -19.38 -13.01 10.50
C ASP A 14 -17.91 -13.15 10.97
N SER A 15 -17.58 -14.36 11.40
CA SER A 15 -16.25 -14.65 11.97
C SER A 15 -15.10 -14.33 11.01
N VAL A 16 -15.28 -14.50 9.69
CA VAL A 16 -14.24 -14.17 8.69
C VAL A 16 -14.02 -12.66 8.59
N SER A 17 -15.10 -11.86 8.58
CA SER A 17 -15.00 -10.41 8.57
C SER A 17 -14.28 -9.87 9.80
N VAL A 18 -14.59 -10.41 10.99
CA VAL A 18 -13.92 -10.05 12.25
C VAL A 18 -12.44 -10.43 12.20
N CYS A 19 -12.12 -11.67 11.81
CA CYS A 19 -10.73 -12.13 11.69
C CYS A 19 -9.94 -11.27 10.70
N LEU A 20 -10.53 -10.88 9.58
CA LEU A 20 -9.88 -10.02 8.59
C LEU A 20 -9.51 -8.66 9.18
N VAL A 21 -10.41 -8.03 9.94
CA VAL A 21 -10.12 -6.77 10.64
C VAL A 21 -9.00 -6.95 11.65
N ILE A 22 -9.03 -8.01 12.45
CA ILE A 22 -7.99 -8.32 13.44
C ILE A 22 -6.63 -8.49 12.74
N VAL A 23 -6.56 -9.24 11.64
CA VAL A 23 -5.31 -9.46 10.90
C VAL A 23 -4.78 -8.15 10.33
N CYS A 24 -5.64 -7.26 9.80
CA CYS A 24 -5.23 -5.93 9.34
C CYS A 24 -4.64 -5.08 10.47
N VAL A 25 -5.28 -5.07 11.63
CA VAL A 25 -4.78 -4.36 12.82
C VAL A 25 -3.45 -4.93 13.28
N LEU A 26 -3.34 -6.26 13.43
CA LEU A 26 -2.10 -6.94 13.81
C LEU A 26 -0.97 -6.66 12.82
N THR A 27 -1.28 -6.59 11.52
CA THR A 27 -0.30 -6.28 10.49
C THR A 27 0.31 -4.88 10.69
N ASN A 28 -0.49 -3.87 10.97
CA ASN A 28 0.02 -2.53 11.29
C ASN A 28 0.79 -2.52 12.63
N LEU A 29 0.22 -3.12 13.68
CA LEU A 29 0.86 -3.16 15.01
C LEU A 29 2.20 -3.91 15.01
N SER A 30 2.41 -4.87 14.10
CA SER A 30 3.70 -5.57 13.96
C SER A 30 4.87 -4.65 13.62
N GLN A 31 4.58 -3.40 13.19
CA GLN A 31 5.59 -2.38 12.91
C GLN A 31 5.97 -1.53 14.12
N LEU A 32 5.37 -1.74 15.27
CA LEU A 32 5.84 -1.13 16.51
C LEU A 32 7.31 -1.47 16.74
N PRO A 33 8.13 -0.53 17.25
CA PRO A 33 9.58 -0.70 17.41
C PRO A 33 9.96 -1.96 18.15
N PHE A 34 9.18 -2.33 19.16
CA PHE A 34 9.39 -3.54 19.95
C PHE A 34 9.29 -4.82 19.09
N PHE A 35 8.29 -4.88 18.20
CA PHE A 35 8.11 -6.04 17.31
C PHE A 35 9.05 -5.99 16.10
N ALA A 36 9.29 -4.82 15.54
CA ALA A 36 10.14 -4.65 14.37
C ALA A 36 11.63 -4.91 14.64
N ALA A 37 12.08 -4.79 15.89
CA ALA A 37 13.46 -5.02 16.28
C ALA A 37 13.90 -6.48 16.19
N ARG A 38 12.97 -7.44 16.34
CA ARG A 38 13.27 -8.88 16.35
C ARG A 38 12.78 -9.55 15.08
N SER A 39 13.63 -10.35 14.44
CA SER A 39 13.29 -11.08 13.20
C SER A 39 12.09 -12.04 13.39
N SER A 40 12.02 -12.75 14.51
CA SER A 40 10.91 -13.66 14.84
C SER A 40 9.56 -12.96 14.93
N THR A 41 9.51 -11.73 15.46
CA THR A 41 8.27 -10.99 15.61
C THR A 41 7.82 -10.31 14.31
N ARG A 42 8.72 -10.08 13.35
CA ARG A 42 8.36 -9.61 12.00
C ARG A 42 7.49 -10.63 11.26
N MET A 43 7.61 -11.90 11.59
CA MET A 43 6.82 -12.98 10.97
C MET A 43 5.38 -13.07 11.51
N ILE A 44 5.04 -12.36 12.60
CA ILE A 44 3.70 -12.38 13.20
C ILE A 44 2.62 -11.99 12.18
N SER A 45 2.86 -10.94 11.41
CA SER A 45 1.90 -10.50 10.38
C SER A 45 1.71 -11.56 9.31
N VAL A 46 2.77 -12.18 8.83
CA VAL A 46 2.73 -13.26 7.83
C VAL A 46 1.97 -14.46 8.38
N ALA A 47 2.29 -14.89 9.60
CA ALA A 47 1.60 -15.98 10.27
C ALA A 47 0.10 -15.70 10.47
N ALA A 48 -0.27 -14.45 10.79
CA ALA A 48 -1.67 -14.05 10.93
C ALA A 48 -2.43 -14.15 9.59
N TRP A 49 -1.82 -13.78 8.46
CA TRP A 49 -2.42 -13.95 7.14
C TRP A 49 -2.59 -15.42 6.77
N PHE A 50 -1.61 -16.28 7.07
CA PHE A 50 -1.71 -17.72 6.85
C PHE A 50 -2.79 -18.37 7.74
N ALA A 51 -2.87 -17.98 9.01
CA ALA A 51 -3.92 -18.44 9.92
C ALA A 51 -5.32 -18.06 9.43
N LEU A 52 -5.49 -16.83 8.92
CA LEU A 52 -6.75 -16.41 8.30
C LEU A 52 -7.09 -17.25 7.07
N ALA A 53 -6.14 -17.51 6.18
CA ALA A 53 -6.38 -18.35 5.03
C ALA A 53 -6.78 -19.79 5.43
N LEU A 54 -6.09 -20.37 6.40
CA LEU A 54 -6.44 -21.70 6.94
C LEU A 54 -7.86 -21.70 7.54
N PHE A 55 -8.20 -20.65 8.30
CA PHE A 55 -9.54 -20.49 8.86
C PHE A 55 -10.62 -20.41 7.76
N MET A 56 -10.37 -19.67 6.67
CA MET A 56 -11.25 -19.59 5.52
C MET A 56 -11.38 -20.93 4.80
N LEU A 57 -10.28 -21.72 4.68
CA LEU A 57 -10.31 -23.08 4.14
C LEU A 57 -11.20 -24.00 4.98
N LEU A 58 -11.08 -23.98 6.29
CA LEU A 58 -11.90 -24.76 7.21
C LEU A 58 -13.39 -24.39 7.11
N LYS A 59 -13.69 -23.13 6.83
CA LYS A 59 -15.06 -22.63 6.59
C LYS A 59 -15.57 -22.89 5.16
N LYS A 60 -14.78 -23.57 4.32
CA LYS A 60 -15.10 -23.86 2.91
C LYS A 60 -15.42 -22.60 2.09
N ASP A 61 -14.76 -21.48 2.39
CA ASP A 61 -14.98 -20.19 1.73
C ASP A 61 -14.30 -20.06 0.37
N PHE A 62 -13.37 -20.99 0.06
CA PHE A 62 -12.72 -21.02 -1.25
C PHE A 62 -13.63 -21.72 -2.26
N GLN A 63 -14.29 -20.91 -3.06
CA GLN A 63 -15.08 -21.42 -4.19
C GLN A 63 -14.17 -21.60 -5.42
N ILE A 64 -14.53 -22.56 -6.29
CA ILE A 64 -13.85 -22.71 -7.58
C ILE A 64 -14.14 -21.44 -8.39
N VAL A 65 -13.09 -20.67 -8.67
CA VAL A 65 -13.17 -19.42 -9.43
C VAL A 65 -12.85 -19.68 -10.89
N ASP A 66 -13.68 -19.13 -11.78
CA ASP A 66 -13.32 -19.13 -13.20
C ASP A 66 -12.04 -18.30 -13.39
N ILE A 67 -10.98 -18.96 -13.83
CA ILE A 67 -9.66 -18.35 -14.05
C ILE A 67 -9.68 -17.19 -15.04
N ARG A 68 -10.75 -17.10 -15.87
CA ARG A 68 -10.97 -16.01 -16.84
C ARG A 68 -11.16 -14.66 -16.13
N ILE A 69 -11.68 -14.67 -14.89
CA ILE A 69 -11.93 -13.46 -14.11
C ILE A 69 -10.62 -12.74 -13.78
N LEU A 70 -9.52 -13.48 -13.56
CA LEU A 70 -8.21 -12.91 -13.26
C LEU A 70 -7.64 -12.06 -14.42
N GLY A 71 -8.15 -12.21 -15.65
CA GLY A 71 -7.68 -11.45 -16.79
C GLY A 71 -6.18 -11.65 -17.05
N LEU A 72 -5.42 -10.56 -17.15
CA LEU A 72 -3.96 -10.62 -17.37
C LEU A 72 -3.18 -11.15 -16.16
N LEU A 73 -3.72 -11.03 -14.95
CA LEU A 73 -3.02 -11.49 -13.74
C LEU A 73 -2.76 -13.00 -13.74
N LYS A 74 -3.62 -13.81 -14.38
CA LYS A 74 -3.39 -15.25 -14.46
C LYS A 74 -2.05 -15.59 -15.14
N TYR A 75 -1.68 -14.87 -16.20
CA TYR A 75 -0.41 -15.08 -16.89
C TYR A 75 0.77 -14.61 -16.03
N ALA A 76 0.60 -13.47 -15.33
CA ALA A 76 1.62 -12.96 -14.42
C ALA A 76 1.87 -13.93 -13.25
N TYR A 77 0.81 -14.46 -12.66
CA TYR A 77 0.91 -15.44 -11.58
C TYR A 77 1.49 -16.76 -12.03
N PHE A 78 1.08 -17.25 -13.22
CA PHE A 78 1.65 -18.45 -13.81
C PHE A 78 3.15 -18.29 -14.11
N PHE A 79 3.55 -17.16 -14.70
CA PHE A 79 4.96 -16.85 -14.94
C PHE A 79 5.76 -16.78 -13.64
N ALA A 80 5.28 -16.08 -12.63
CA ALA A 80 5.95 -16.00 -11.34
C ALA A 80 6.08 -17.37 -10.66
N ALA A 81 5.04 -18.22 -10.75
CA ALA A 81 5.09 -19.60 -10.25
C ALA A 81 6.12 -20.44 -11.02
N ALA A 82 6.18 -20.31 -12.35
CA ALA A 82 7.19 -20.98 -13.17
C ALA A 82 8.61 -20.55 -12.80
N MET A 83 8.85 -19.24 -12.59
CA MET A 83 10.13 -18.72 -12.12
C MET A 83 10.50 -19.27 -10.74
N PHE A 84 9.53 -19.38 -9.82
CA PHE A 84 9.77 -19.96 -8.50
C PHE A 84 10.12 -21.45 -8.60
N VAL A 85 9.39 -22.22 -9.41
CA VAL A 85 9.67 -23.65 -9.63
C VAL A 85 11.05 -23.82 -10.26
N GLN A 86 11.38 -23.04 -11.29
CA GLN A 86 12.71 -23.06 -11.91
C GLN A 86 13.80 -22.81 -10.88
N ALA A 87 13.62 -21.84 -9.98
CA ALA A 87 14.57 -21.54 -8.92
C ALA A 87 14.84 -22.73 -7.98
N LEU A 88 13.81 -23.54 -7.70
CA LEU A 88 13.96 -24.73 -6.87
C LEU A 88 14.82 -25.82 -7.54
N PHE A 89 14.76 -25.94 -8.87
CA PHE A 89 15.47 -27.00 -9.60
C PHE A 89 16.85 -26.59 -10.12
N THR A 90 17.05 -25.34 -10.45
CA THR A 90 18.30 -24.88 -11.08
C THR A 90 19.32 -24.32 -10.11
N GLY A 91 18.95 -24.11 -8.86
CA GLY A 91 19.81 -23.49 -7.87
C GLY A 91 20.18 -22.02 -8.20
N ILE A 92 19.55 -21.43 -9.24
CA ILE A 92 19.74 -20.04 -9.59
C ILE A 92 19.25 -19.17 -8.44
N ALA A 93 19.94 -18.06 -8.19
CA ALA A 93 19.75 -17.19 -7.03
C ALA A 93 18.35 -16.53 -6.88
N TYR A 94 17.38 -16.82 -7.76
CA TYR A 94 15.97 -16.40 -7.60
C TYR A 94 15.36 -16.83 -6.25
N GLN A 95 15.83 -17.94 -5.67
CA GLN A 95 15.39 -18.40 -4.35
C GLN A 95 15.64 -17.38 -3.23
N ARG A 96 16.62 -16.48 -3.41
CA ARG A 96 16.97 -15.45 -2.43
C ARG A 96 16.29 -14.11 -2.71
N SER A 97 15.58 -13.98 -3.82
CA SER A 97 14.93 -12.72 -4.20
C SER A 97 13.82 -12.35 -3.23
N SER A 98 14.09 -11.36 -2.40
CA SER A 98 13.08 -10.75 -1.52
C SER A 98 11.92 -10.11 -2.30
N LEU A 99 12.16 -9.68 -3.55
CA LEU A 99 11.13 -9.14 -4.44
C LEU A 99 10.15 -10.24 -4.86
N LEU A 100 10.62 -11.42 -5.22
CA LEU A 100 9.76 -12.54 -5.60
C LEU A 100 8.89 -13.00 -4.42
N TYR A 101 9.46 -13.12 -3.23
CA TYR A 101 8.70 -13.45 -2.02
C TYR A 101 7.64 -12.39 -1.70
N SER A 102 7.98 -11.11 -1.84
CA SER A 102 7.02 -10.02 -1.62
C SER A 102 5.88 -10.05 -2.63
N TYR A 103 6.20 -10.38 -3.89
CA TYR A 103 5.19 -10.57 -4.93
C TYR A 103 4.23 -11.70 -4.58
N PHE A 104 4.71 -12.88 -4.21
CA PHE A 104 3.84 -14.00 -3.81
C PHE A 104 2.99 -13.67 -2.59
N LEU A 105 3.54 -12.98 -1.61
CA LEU A 105 2.78 -12.58 -0.45
C LEU A 105 1.67 -11.59 -0.81
N SER A 106 1.92 -10.68 -1.73
CA SER A 106 0.88 -9.76 -2.22
C SER A 106 -0.22 -10.49 -3.01
N VAL A 107 0.16 -11.46 -3.82
CA VAL A 107 -0.78 -12.36 -4.52
C VAL A 107 -1.64 -13.14 -3.51
N PHE A 108 -1.03 -13.67 -2.47
CA PHE A 108 -1.72 -14.38 -1.41
C PHE A 108 -2.76 -13.49 -0.68
N VAL A 109 -2.37 -12.28 -0.29
CA VAL A 109 -3.27 -11.30 0.34
C VAL A 109 -4.40 -10.90 -0.62
N TYR A 110 -4.09 -10.73 -1.92
CA TYR A 110 -5.11 -10.48 -2.94
C TYR A 110 -6.15 -11.61 -2.99
N PHE A 111 -5.74 -12.88 -2.99
CA PHE A 111 -6.67 -14.01 -3.01
C PHE A 111 -7.52 -14.10 -1.73
N ILE A 112 -6.94 -13.80 -0.56
CA ILE A 112 -7.74 -13.70 0.68
C ILE A 112 -8.84 -12.65 0.51
N GLY A 113 -8.50 -11.46 0.02
CA GLY A 113 -9.50 -10.43 -0.27
C GLY A 113 -10.53 -10.87 -1.31
N PHE A 114 -10.08 -11.52 -2.38
CA PHE A 114 -10.95 -12.00 -3.46
C PHE A 114 -12.01 -12.99 -2.96
N PHE A 115 -11.62 -13.96 -2.15
CA PHE A 115 -12.55 -14.94 -1.59
C PHE A 115 -13.42 -14.38 -0.46
N ALA A 116 -12.92 -13.38 0.29
CA ALA A 116 -13.71 -12.70 1.32
C ALA A 116 -14.72 -11.69 0.74
N ALA A 117 -14.66 -11.38 -0.56
CA ALA A 117 -15.43 -10.29 -1.19
C ALA A 117 -16.95 -10.41 -1.04
N GLY A 118 -17.50 -11.63 -1.13
CA GLY A 118 -18.93 -11.90 -0.96
C GLY A 118 -19.45 -11.60 0.45
N ARG A 119 -18.56 -11.57 1.48
CA ARG A 119 -18.89 -11.31 2.89
C ARG A 119 -18.64 -9.86 3.30
N ILE A 120 -17.75 -9.17 2.58
CA ILE A 120 -17.32 -7.80 2.90
C ILE A 120 -18.08 -6.79 2.05
N HIS A 121 -19.30 -6.45 2.48
CA HIS A 121 -20.08 -5.37 1.87
C HIS A 121 -19.48 -3.99 2.14
N GLU A 122 -20.06 -2.94 1.56
CA GLU A 122 -19.51 -1.57 1.62
C GLU A 122 -19.34 -1.06 3.06
N GLU A 123 -20.32 -1.29 3.93
CA GLU A 123 -20.25 -0.88 5.34
C GLU A 123 -19.08 -1.56 6.09
N LYS A 124 -18.85 -2.86 5.83
CA LYS A 124 -17.75 -3.61 6.43
C LYS A 124 -16.39 -3.15 5.87
N ARG A 125 -16.33 -2.74 4.59
CA ARG A 125 -15.11 -2.15 4.01
C ARG A 125 -14.78 -0.80 4.65
N ASP A 126 -15.79 0.02 4.93
CA ASP A 126 -15.62 1.29 5.65
C ASP A 126 -15.11 1.04 7.08
N ALA A 127 -15.63 0.01 7.75
CA ALA A 127 -15.13 -0.39 9.05
C ALA A 127 -13.69 -0.91 9.01
N LEU A 128 -13.32 -1.68 7.97
CA LEU A 128 -11.94 -2.12 7.73
C LEU A 128 -11.01 -0.93 7.51
N ALA A 129 -11.43 0.08 6.73
CA ALA A 129 -10.68 1.32 6.55
C ALA A 129 -10.50 2.09 7.86
N ASN A 130 -11.54 2.17 8.69
CA ASN A 130 -11.45 2.80 10.02
C ASN A 130 -10.47 2.04 10.92
N ALA A 131 -10.53 0.71 10.95
CA ALA A 131 -9.61 -0.12 11.73
C ALA A 131 -8.15 0.07 11.27
N TYR A 132 -7.93 0.16 9.96
CA TYR A 132 -6.62 0.48 9.41
C TYR A 132 -6.11 1.83 9.92
N VAL A 133 -6.92 2.88 9.78
CA VAL A 133 -6.52 4.24 10.18
C VAL A 133 -6.25 4.33 11.69
N ILE A 134 -7.10 3.71 12.52
CA ILE A 134 -6.90 3.71 13.97
C ILE A 134 -5.60 2.98 14.34
N SER A 135 -5.34 1.82 13.76
CA SER A 135 -4.11 1.07 14.02
C SER A 135 -2.86 1.79 13.49
N ALA A 136 -2.95 2.43 12.33
CA ALA A 136 -1.89 3.27 11.79
C ALA A 136 -1.57 4.44 12.74
N PHE A 137 -2.60 5.15 13.20
CA PHE A 137 -2.44 6.24 14.17
C PHE A 137 -1.79 5.79 15.48
N VAL A 138 -2.20 4.64 16.03
CA VAL A 138 -1.59 4.10 17.25
C VAL A 138 -0.09 3.84 17.04
N VAL A 139 0.28 3.24 15.91
CA VAL A 139 1.68 2.99 15.56
C VAL A 139 2.45 4.29 15.40
N SER A 140 1.91 5.24 14.65
CA SER A 140 2.52 6.56 14.43
C SER A 140 2.69 7.33 15.73
N LEU A 141 1.70 7.30 16.62
CA LEU A 141 1.74 7.98 17.93
C LEU A 141 2.82 7.39 18.84
N ILE A 142 2.90 6.06 18.93
CA ILE A 142 3.91 5.40 19.77
C ILE A 142 5.32 5.73 19.25
N ILE A 143 5.54 5.69 17.93
CA ILE A 143 6.83 6.04 17.34
C ILE A 143 7.13 7.53 17.56
N TYR A 144 6.15 8.41 17.42
CA TYR A 144 6.32 9.83 17.70
C TYR A 144 6.77 10.06 19.15
N ILE A 145 6.10 9.45 20.13
CA ILE A 145 6.44 9.59 21.54
C ILE A 145 7.86 9.07 21.82
N GLN A 146 8.23 7.91 21.27
CA GLN A 146 9.52 7.28 21.56
C GLN A 146 10.71 7.97 20.90
N TYR A 147 10.57 8.51 19.71
CA TYR A 147 11.70 8.98 18.91
C TYR A 147 11.71 10.48 18.64
N PHE A 148 10.56 11.14 18.59
CA PHE A 148 10.45 12.54 18.19
C PHE A 148 10.08 13.47 19.34
N ALA A 149 9.27 13.04 20.29
CA ALA A 149 8.92 13.85 21.45
C ALA A 149 10.19 14.17 22.27
N GLY A 150 10.51 15.45 22.41
CA GLY A 150 11.74 15.90 23.05
C GLY A 150 12.99 15.94 22.18
N ASN A 151 12.97 15.39 20.97
CA ASN A 151 14.14 15.31 20.08
C ASN A 151 14.00 16.13 18.78
N LEU A 152 13.06 17.06 18.70
CA LEU A 152 12.80 17.82 17.46
C LEU A 152 14.01 18.66 16.98
N SER A 153 14.88 19.07 17.91
CA SER A 153 16.15 19.76 17.57
C SER A 153 17.10 18.91 16.72
N ALA A 154 17.07 17.59 16.88
CA ALA A 154 17.89 16.66 16.09
C ALA A 154 17.47 16.59 14.60
N LEU A 155 16.30 17.14 14.23
CA LEU A 155 15.87 17.23 12.82
C LEU A 155 16.74 18.20 11.99
N SER A 156 17.54 19.06 12.60
CA SER A 156 18.51 19.91 11.89
C SER A 156 19.69 19.13 11.33
N GLY A 157 20.04 17.96 11.92
CA GLY A 157 21.16 17.12 11.52
C GLY A 157 20.82 16.13 10.39
N ALA A 158 21.85 15.47 9.85
CA ALA A 158 21.72 14.43 8.82
C ALA A 158 21.27 13.07 9.38
N GLN A 159 21.29 12.88 10.70
CA GLN A 159 20.92 11.64 11.35
C GLN A 159 19.40 11.42 11.35
N TYR A 160 18.97 10.20 11.05
CA TYR A 160 17.58 9.82 11.14
C TYR A 160 17.24 9.34 12.56
N LEU A 161 16.17 9.89 13.14
CA LEU A 161 15.70 9.50 14.47
C LEU A 161 15.11 8.08 14.49
N TYR A 162 14.50 7.64 13.37
CA TYR A 162 13.91 6.32 13.24
C TYR A 162 14.37 5.61 11.97
N SER A 163 14.93 4.42 12.10
CA SER A 163 15.55 3.67 10.98
C SER A 163 14.52 3.10 9.98
N SER A 164 13.40 2.58 10.46
CA SER A 164 12.35 1.97 9.61
C SER A 164 11.36 2.99 9.03
N LYS A 165 11.79 4.23 8.84
CA LYS A 165 10.98 5.36 8.39
C LYS A 165 10.18 5.11 7.12
N ASN A 166 10.74 4.41 6.14
CA ASN A 166 10.08 4.16 4.85
C ASN A 166 8.87 3.24 4.98
N SER A 167 8.93 2.25 5.89
CA SER A 167 7.79 1.34 6.12
C SER A 167 6.63 2.05 6.81
N ILE A 168 6.95 2.83 7.84
CA ILE A 168 5.95 3.53 8.64
C ILE A 168 5.33 4.70 7.86
N SER A 169 6.13 5.47 7.13
CA SER A 169 5.62 6.59 6.35
C SER A 169 4.64 6.12 5.26
N GLN A 170 4.81 4.91 4.72
CA GLN A 170 3.87 4.36 3.75
C GLN A 170 2.55 3.93 4.38
N ILE A 171 2.59 3.42 5.64
CA ILE A 171 1.37 3.18 6.42
C ILE A 171 0.62 4.50 6.66
N ALA A 172 1.34 5.56 7.04
CA ALA A 172 0.77 6.89 7.23
C ALA A 172 0.13 7.44 5.94
N VAL A 173 0.78 7.31 4.79
CA VAL A 173 0.21 7.73 3.49
C VAL A 173 -1.07 6.96 3.16
N THR A 174 -1.10 5.66 3.43
CA THR A 174 -2.33 4.87 3.23
C THR A 174 -3.47 5.36 4.13
N ALA A 175 -3.17 5.64 5.40
CA ALA A 175 -4.14 6.21 6.33
C ALA A 175 -4.63 7.60 5.87
N ILE A 176 -3.74 8.45 5.38
CA ILE A 176 -4.08 9.76 4.81
C ILE A 176 -5.02 9.61 3.61
N VAL A 177 -4.76 8.69 2.68
CA VAL A 177 -5.62 8.42 1.51
C VAL A 177 -7.02 7.99 1.96
N LEU A 178 -7.12 7.08 2.94
CA LEU A 178 -8.40 6.62 3.48
C LEU A 178 -9.15 7.75 4.20
N LEU A 179 -8.47 8.56 4.98
CA LEU A 179 -9.04 9.73 5.65
C LEU A 179 -9.54 10.79 4.66
N LEU A 180 -8.85 10.99 3.56
CA LEU A 180 -9.23 12.00 2.56
C LEU A 180 -10.43 11.56 1.71
N ILE A 181 -10.53 10.26 1.38
CA ILE A 181 -11.46 9.78 0.35
C ILE A 181 -12.65 9.00 0.94
N VAL A 182 -12.39 8.05 1.83
CA VAL A 182 -13.37 7.05 2.26
C VAL A 182 -14.06 7.45 3.57
N ILE A 183 -13.29 7.79 4.60
CA ILE A 183 -13.82 8.00 5.94
C ILE A 183 -14.67 9.27 6.02
N ARG A 184 -15.97 9.10 6.33
CA ARG A 184 -16.99 10.17 6.30
C ARG A 184 -17.80 10.21 7.59
N PRO A 185 -17.28 10.84 8.65
CA PRO A 185 -18.05 10.97 9.88
C PRO A 185 -19.30 11.83 9.68
N LYS A 186 -20.45 11.32 10.11
CA LYS A 186 -21.73 12.02 10.06
C LYS A 186 -21.84 13.12 11.12
N THR A 187 -21.22 12.91 12.29
CA THR A 187 -21.28 13.81 13.44
C THR A 187 -20.22 14.92 13.39
N ARG A 188 -20.48 16.05 14.07
CA ARG A 188 -19.50 17.13 14.22
C ARG A 188 -18.23 16.69 14.94
N PRO A 189 -18.30 15.99 16.11
CA PRO A 189 -17.10 15.48 16.78
C PRO A 189 -16.29 14.54 15.89
N GLY A 190 -16.94 13.62 15.19
CA GLY A 190 -16.26 12.71 14.29
C GLY A 190 -15.48 13.43 13.16
N ARG A 191 -16.02 14.55 12.64
CA ARG A 191 -15.32 15.37 11.64
C ARG A 191 -14.08 16.06 12.21
N ILE A 192 -14.14 16.51 13.47
CA ILE A 192 -13.00 17.09 14.16
C ILE A 192 -11.92 16.02 14.39
N ILE A 193 -12.31 14.85 14.90
CA ILE A 193 -11.38 13.72 15.10
C ILE A 193 -10.72 13.34 13.79
N ARG A 194 -11.48 13.17 12.70
CA ARG A 194 -10.91 12.90 11.38
C ARG A 194 -9.88 13.93 10.95
N PHE A 195 -10.16 15.22 11.15
CA PHE A 195 -9.25 16.30 10.82
C PHE A 195 -7.96 16.23 11.66
N LEU A 196 -8.09 15.99 12.96
CA LEU A 196 -6.94 15.87 13.87
C LEU A 196 -6.06 14.65 13.48
N LEU A 197 -6.68 13.51 13.19
CA LEU A 197 -5.96 12.31 12.70
C LEU A 197 -5.22 12.59 11.40
N LEU A 198 -5.89 13.24 10.44
CA LEU A 198 -5.28 13.61 9.17
C LEU A 198 -4.10 14.57 9.37
N ALA A 199 -4.27 15.61 10.16
CA ALA A 199 -3.22 16.59 10.45
C ALA A 199 -2.02 15.90 11.14
N PHE A 200 -2.27 15.03 12.09
CA PHE A 200 -1.23 14.28 12.79
C PHE A 200 -0.45 13.39 11.82
N GLU A 201 -1.13 12.57 11.02
CA GLU A 201 -0.47 11.65 10.08
C GLU A 201 0.35 12.39 9.03
N VAL A 202 -0.14 13.54 8.52
CA VAL A 202 0.61 14.38 7.58
C VAL A 202 1.87 14.94 8.24
N VAL A 203 1.76 15.53 9.44
CA VAL A 203 2.92 16.05 10.16
C VAL A 203 3.92 14.93 10.47
N PHE A 204 3.44 13.80 10.98
CA PHE A 204 4.28 12.64 11.31
C PHE A 204 5.02 12.10 10.09
N MET A 205 4.35 11.99 8.94
CA MET A 205 4.97 11.58 7.68
C MET A 205 6.16 12.49 7.30
N PHE A 206 6.01 13.81 7.44
CA PHE A 206 7.11 14.75 7.17
C PHE A 206 8.24 14.63 8.20
N LEU A 207 7.92 14.43 9.48
CA LEU A 207 8.93 14.22 10.55
C LEU A 207 9.79 12.98 10.31
N LEU A 208 9.23 11.93 9.70
CA LEU A 208 9.99 10.72 9.32
C LEU A 208 11.05 11.00 8.24
N ARG A 209 10.96 12.12 7.52
CA ARG A 209 11.94 12.56 6.52
C ARG A 209 12.19 11.50 5.43
N SER A 210 11.17 10.72 5.08
CA SER A 210 11.22 9.77 3.97
C SER A 210 10.94 10.47 2.65
N ARG A 211 11.99 10.77 1.88
CA ARG A 211 11.85 11.48 0.59
C ARG A 211 10.99 10.72 -0.41
N ALA A 212 11.13 9.40 -0.46
CA ALA A 212 10.29 8.54 -1.27
C ALA A 212 8.81 8.77 -0.97
N THR A 213 8.45 8.78 0.31
CA THR A 213 7.08 8.95 0.76
C THR A 213 6.57 10.38 0.57
N ILE A 214 7.45 11.38 0.64
CA ILE A 214 7.07 12.78 0.31
C ILE A 214 6.69 12.88 -1.17
N VAL A 215 7.47 12.29 -2.08
CA VAL A 215 7.14 12.25 -3.52
C VAL A 215 5.84 11.47 -3.75
N GLU A 216 5.68 10.33 -3.11
CA GLU A 216 4.45 9.53 -3.11
C GLU A 216 3.23 10.37 -2.67
N PHE A 217 3.35 11.11 -1.58
CA PHE A 217 2.31 11.99 -1.09
C PHE A 217 1.94 13.09 -2.09
N PHE A 218 2.92 13.69 -2.78
CA PHE A 218 2.63 14.64 -3.85
C PHE A 218 1.84 14.00 -5.00
N VAL A 219 2.15 12.76 -5.39
CA VAL A 219 1.37 12.03 -6.40
C VAL A 219 -0.07 11.79 -5.91
N VAL A 220 -0.27 11.43 -4.64
CA VAL A 220 -1.60 11.31 -4.03
C VAL A 220 -2.38 12.62 -4.15
N ILE A 221 -1.77 13.74 -3.78
CA ILE A 221 -2.39 15.06 -3.86
C ILE A 221 -2.76 15.44 -5.30
N LEU A 222 -1.84 15.28 -6.24
CA LEU A 222 -2.09 15.56 -7.65
C LEU A 222 -3.25 14.71 -8.20
N MET A 223 -3.24 13.41 -7.96
CA MET A 223 -4.32 12.52 -8.41
C MET A 223 -5.66 12.87 -7.78
N LEU A 224 -5.67 13.30 -6.52
CA LEU A 224 -6.89 13.73 -5.86
C LEU A 224 -7.42 15.04 -6.47
N LEU A 225 -6.56 16.03 -6.68
CA LEU A 225 -6.93 17.34 -7.26
C LEU A 225 -7.49 17.18 -8.68
N PHE A 226 -6.86 16.37 -9.52
CA PHE A 226 -7.29 16.10 -10.90
C PHE A 226 -8.37 15.01 -11.01
N SER A 227 -8.86 14.47 -9.88
CA SER A 227 -9.95 13.49 -9.93
C SER A 227 -11.26 14.12 -10.36
N ASN A 228 -11.98 13.45 -11.29
CA ASN A 228 -13.30 13.86 -11.76
C ASN A 228 -14.45 13.37 -10.88
N VAL A 229 -14.16 12.79 -9.71
CA VAL A 229 -15.19 12.30 -8.79
C VAL A 229 -15.90 13.48 -8.14
N LYS A 230 -17.17 13.66 -8.50
CA LYS A 230 -18.04 14.74 -8.01
C LYS A 230 -18.69 14.34 -6.67
N ALA A 231 -17.94 14.43 -5.59
CA ALA A 231 -18.47 14.22 -4.24
C ALA A 231 -18.19 15.45 -3.38
N ARG A 232 -19.23 15.97 -2.70
CA ARG A 232 -19.13 17.22 -1.91
C ARG A 232 -17.99 17.21 -0.88
N HIS A 233 -17.74 16.05 -0.25
CA HIS A 233 -16.65 15.91 0.72
C HIS A 233 -15.27 15.92 0.06
N LEU A 234 -15.12 15.34 -1.15
CA LEU A 234 -13.88 15.40 -1.92
C LEU A 234 -13.56 16.83 -2.37
N ASN A 235 -14.56 17.59 -2.78
CA ASN A 235 -14.37 18.99 -3.11
C ASN A 235 -13.88 19.79 -1.90
N ARG A 236 -14.42 19.53 -0.70
CA ARG A 236 -13.90 20.12 0.55
C ARG A 236 -12.47 19.71 0.82
N SER A 237 -12.13 18.44 0.67
CA SER A 237 -10.75 17.95 0.82
C SER A 237 -9.80 18.64 -0.17
N LYS A 238 -10.22 18.82 -1.44
CA LYS A 238 -9.44 19.56 -2.44
C LYS A 238 -9.22 21.02 -2.02
N CYS A 239 -10.25 21.72 -1.57
CA CYS A 239 -10.13 23.10 -1.08
C CYS A 239 -9.19 23.19 0.14
N MET A 240 -9.29 22.23 1.08
CA MET A 240 -8.38 22.19 2.22
C MET A 240 -6.93 21.97 1.81
N ILE A 241 -6.68 21.05 0.86
CA ILE A 241 -5.34 20.79 0.32
C ILE A 241 -4.78 22.04 -0.37
N LEU A 242 -5.58 22.70 -1.22
CA LEU A 242 -5.15 23.92 -1.89
C LEU A 242 -4.85 25.03 -0.88
N GLY A 243 -5.70 25.20 0.14
CA GLY A 243 -5.46 26.14 1.24
C GLY A 243 -4.18 25.84 2.00
N ALA A 244 -3.98 24.58 2.38
CA ALA A 244 -2.76 24.14 3.08
C ALA A 244 -1.50 24.34 2.21
N ALA A 245 -1.56 24.03 0.92
CA ALA A 245 -0.46 24.26 -0.01
C ALA A 245 -0.14 25.77 -0.17
N ALA A 246 -1.16 26.60 -0.29
CA ALA A 246 -0.99 28.05 -0.36
C ALA A 246 -0.36 28.61 0.92
N THR A 247 -0.83 28.16 2.10
CA THR A 247 -0.25 28.54 3.40
C THR A 247 1.20 28.09 3.52
N LEU A 248 1.52 26.86 3.11
CA LEU A 248 2.89 26.35 3.12
C LEU A 248 3.80 27.19 2.22
N LEU A 249 3.36 27.48 0.99
CA LEU A 249 4.11 28.33 0.06
C LEU A 249 4.35 29.74 0.63
N LEU A 250 3.31 30.34 1.23
CA LEU A 250 3.44 31.64 1.87
C LEU A 250 4.49 31.60 3.00
N LEU A 251 4.45 30.60 3.87
CA LEU A 251 5.42 30.43 4.95
C LEU A 251 6.84 30.23 4.44
N LEU A 252 7.00 29.45 3.35
CA LEU A 252 8.32 29.26 2.71
C LEU A 252 8.86 30.55 2.10
N CYS A 253 7.99 31.42 1.56
CA CYS A 253 8.40 32.70 0.96
C CYS A 253 8.72 33.77 2.00
N VAL A 254 7.96 33.82 3.11
CA VAL A 254 8.05 34.92 4.09
C VAL A 254 9.02 34.62 5.21
N ASN A 255 9.20 33.35 5.59
CA ASN A 255 9.98 32.97 6.77
C ASN A 255 11.22 32.16 6.42
N ASN A 256 12.39 32.81 6.37
CA ASN A 256 13.68 32.18 6.09
C ASN A 256 14.07 31.06 7.06
N ARG A 257 13.66 31.13 8.34
CA ARG A 257 13.95 30.05 9.29
C ARG A 257 13.10 28.83 8.96
N PHE A 258 11.82 29.04 8.63
CA PHE A 258 10.93 27.96 8.21
C PHE A 258 11.38 27.33 6.89
N TYR A 259 11.79 28.15 5.92
CA TYR A 259 12.38 27.68 4.65
C TYR A 259 13.58 26.75 4.90
N ARG A 260 14.57 27.20 5.68
CA ARG A 260 15.76 26.38 6.00
C ARG A 260 15.39 25.08 6.73
N PHE A 261 14.49 25.14 7.69
CA PHE A 261 14.02 23.95 8.41
C PHE A 261 13.33 22.97 7.45
N PHE A 262 12.43 23.45 6.61
CA PHE A 262 11.66 22.60 5.71
C PHE A 262 12.53 22.02 4.59
N ILE A 263 13.29 22.85 3.88
CA ILE A 263 14.12 22.39 2.76
C ILE A 263 15.31 21.59 3.27
N ASN A 264 16.15 22.16 4.14
CA ASN A 264 17.37 21.48 4.58
C ASN A 264 17.09 20.39 5.62
N GLY A 265 16.20 20.65 6.57
CA GLY A 265 15.86 19.69 7.63
C GLY A 265 15.01 18.53 7.14
N ILE A 266 13.91 18.79 6.44
CA ILE A 266 12.94 17.78 6.03
C ILE A 266 13.26 17.20 4.66
N LEU A 267 13.29 18.01 3.59
CA LEU A 267 13.46 17.51 2.23
C LEU A 267 14.86 16.98 1.95
N LEU A 268 15.89 17.72 2.30
CA LEU A 268 17.29 17.29 2.12
C LEU A 268 17.80 16.41 3.26
N ALA A 269 17.04 16.32 4.36
CA ALA A 269 17.41 15.54 5.54
C ALA A 269 18.82 15.86 6.06
N GLY A 270 19.21 17.15 6.07
CA GLY A 270 20.52 17.64 6.51
C GLY A 270 21.67 17.29 5.57
N ARG A 271 21.43 16.85 4.34
CA ARG A 271 22.48 16.52 3.36
C ARG A 271 22.81 17.70 2.47
N ASN A 272 24.06 17.74 2.01
CA ASN A 272 24.48 18.71 1.02
C ASN A 272 23.94 18.34 -0.36
N ALA A 273 23.32 19.31 -1.04
CA ALA A 273 22.82 19.16 -2.41
C ALA A 273 23.91 19.39 -3.47
N SER A 274 25.13 18.91 -3.25
CA SER A 274 26.28 19.16 -4.14
C SER A 274 26.25 18.37 -5.45
N SER A 275 25.53 17.23 -5.47
CA SER A 275 25.36 16.41 -6.67
C SER A 275 24.01 15.70 -6.66
N LEU A 276 23.52 15.30 -7.85
CA LEU A 276 22.30 14.50 -7.98
C LEU A 276 22.40 13.16 -7.24
N ASP A 277 23.61 12.58 -7.22
CA ASP A 277 23.84 11.31 -6.51
C ASP A 277 23.76 11.50 -4.99
N SER A 278 24.29 12.60 -4.42
CA SER A 278 24.13 12.91 -3.00
C SER A 278 22.64 13.17 -2.64
N ILE A 279 21.89 13.84 -3.51
CA ILE A 279 20.43 14.04 -3.36
C ILE A 279 19.70 12.71 -3.41
N SER A 280 20.10 11.79 -4.31
CA SER A 280 19.49 10.44 -4.43
C SER A 280 19.96 9.45 -3.36
N SER A 281 20.89 9.82 -2.48
CA SER A 281 21.52 8.92 -1.49
C SER A 281 22.39 7.83 -2.11
N GLY A 282 23.09 8.14 -3.20
CA GLY A 282 23.94 7.18 -3.91
C GLY A 282 23.18 6.22 -4.84
N ARG A 283 21.87 6.40 -4.99
CA ARG A 283 21.06 5.48 -5.81
C ARG A 283 21.39 5.54 -7.29
N ILE A 284 21.73 6.72 -7.81
CA ILE A 284 22.10 6.87 -9.23
C ILE A 284 23.36 6.06 -9.52
N SER A 285 24.40 6.18 -8.70
CA SER A 285 25.62 5.39 -8.85
C SER A 285 25.36 3.89 -8.71
N ILE A 286 24.53 3.46 -7.75
CA ILE A 286 24.15 2.05 -7.57
C ILE A 286 23.44 1.52 -8.81
N ILE A 287 22.49 2.27 -9.38
CA ILE A 287 21.77 1.88 -10.59
C ILE A 287 22.72 1.77 -11.79
N LEU A 288 23.57 2.78 -12.00
CA LEU A 288 24.52 2.77 -13.13
C LEU A 288 25.51 1.59 -13.02
N ASN A 289 25.97 1.26 -11.82
CA ASN A 289 26.87 0.14 -11.57
C ASN A 289 26.18 -1.22 -11.71
N ALA A 290 24.87 -1.27 -11.68
CA ALA A 290 24.12 -2.50 -11.81
C ALA A 290 23.94 -2.98 -13.27
N PHE A 291 23.87 -2.06 -14.24
CA PHE A 291 23.66 -2.41 -15.64
C PHE A 291 24.73 -3.35 -16.25
N PRO A 292 26.04 -3.21 -15.95
CA PRO A 292 27.04 -4.15 -16.45
C PRO A 292 26.80 -5.60 -16.05
N HIS A 293 26.14 -5.85 -14.90
CA HIS A 293 25.81 -7.20 -14.45
C HIS A 293 24.76 -7.90 -15.32
N LEU A 294 23.94 -7.15 -16.07
CA LEU A 294 22.97 -7.76 -16.99
C LEU A 294 23.65 -8.53 -18.11
N GLY A 295 24.68 -7.96 -18.74
CA GLY A 295 25.47 -8.62 -19.80
C GLY A 295 24.62 -9.48 -20.73
N GLU A 296 24.96 -10.77 -20.84
CA GLU A 296 24.23 -11.77 -21.61
C GLU A 296 22.88 -12.18 -20.96
N HIS A 297 22.63 -11.81 -19.69
CA HIS A 297 21.42 -12.18 -18.94
C HIS A 297 20.26 -11.18 -19.04
N TRP A 298 20.31 -10.24 -19.99
CA TRP A 298 19.32 -9.15 -20.11
C TRP A 298 17.86 -9.64 -20.23
N LEU A 299 17.64 -10.85 -20.77
CA LEU A 299 16.30 -11.41 -21.01
C LEU A 299 15.74 -12.12 -19.76
N PHE A 300 16.56 -12.87 -19.01
CA PHE A 300 16.15 -13.70 -17.88
C PHE A 300 16.68 -13.21 -16.52
N GLY A 301 17.61 -12.24 -16.52
CA GLY A 301 18.18 -11.65 -15.33
C GLY A 301 19.25 -12.50 -14.65
N VAL A 302 19.83 -11.93 -13.57
CA VAL A 302 20.94 -12.51 -12.83
C VAL A 302 20.55 -13.13 -11.48
N GLY A 303 19.28 -13.09 -11.13
CA GLY A 303 18.78 -13.60 -9.83
C GLY A 303 18.84 -12.57 -8.71
N ASP A 304 19.45 -12.94 -7.55
CA ASP A 304 19.46 -12.11 -6.35
C ASP A 304 20.41 -10.91 -6.47
N TYR A 305 19.86 -9.76 -6.83
CA TYR A 305 20.58 -8.50 -6.88
C TYR A 305 19.69 -7.36 -6.32
N TYR A 306 20.03 -6.87 -5.11
CA TYR A 306 19.21 -5.86 -4.44
C TYR A 306 19.53 -4.44 -4.92
N ILE A 307 18.52 -3.73 -5.38
CA ILE A 307 18.59 -2.30 -5.75
C ILE A 307 17.35 -1.59 -5.22
N ASP A 308 17.54 -0.42 -4.60
CA ASP A 308 16.43 0.44 -4.13
C ASP A 308 15.73 1.16 -5.29
N CYS A 309 15.27 0.39 -6.28
CA CYS A 309 14.46 0.87 -7.40
C CYS A 309 13.75 -0.34 -8.01
N PHE A 310 12.45 -0.51 -7.74
CA PHE A 310 11.69 -1.68 -8.16
C PHE A 310 11.77 -1.98 -9.66
N PRO A 311 11.56 -1.03 -10.61
CA PRO A 311 11.62 -1.35 -12.03
C PRO A 311 12.99 -1.88 -12.46
N ILE A 312 14.06 -1.30 -11.94
CA ILE A 312 15.44 -1.72 -12.26
C ILE A 312 15.76 -3.04 -11.57
N ALA A 313 15.37 -3.20 -10.30
CA ALA A 313 15.54 -4.46 -9.57
C ALA A 313 14.81 -5.62 -10.26
N ALA A 314 13.58 -5.39 -10.73
CA ALA A 314 12.82 -6.39 -11.47
C ALA A 314 13.54 -6.79 -12.76
N TRP A 315 14.10 -5.82 -13.50
CA TRP A 315 14.84 -6.10 -14.72
C TRP A 315 16.14 -6.86 -14.45
N ILE A 316 16.94 -6.40 -13.47
CA ILE A 316 18.22 -7.07 -13.18
C ILE A 316 17.98 -8.46 -12.62
N GLN A 317 17.02 -8.64 -11.71
CA GLN A 317 16.79 -9.94 -11.09
C GLN A 317 16.14 -10.95 -12.03
N PHE A 318 15.15 -10.54 -12.82
CA PHE A 318 14.30 -11.45 -13.61
C PHE A 318 14.38 -11.22 -15.12
N GLY A 319 15.27 -10.34 -15.57
CA GLY A 319 15.38 -9.93 -16.97
C GLY A 319 14.19 -9.14 -17.48
N LEU A 320 14.22 -8.80 -18.76
CA LEU A 320 13.17 -8.01 -19.39
C LEU A 320 11.78 -8.68 -19.29
N LEU A 321 11.71 -9.99 -19.48
CA LEU A 321 10.44 -10.74 -19.40
C LEU A 321 9.83 -10.66 -18.01
N GLY A 322 10.60 -10.93 -16.95
CA GLY A 322 10.13 -10.84 -15.58
C GLY A 322 9.79 -9.42 -15.16
N ALA A 323 10.57 -8.42 -15.61
CA ALA A 323 10.29 -7.02 -15.34
C ALA A 323 8.93 -6.60 -15.92
N VAL A 324 8.64 -6.94 -17.18
CA VAL A 324 7.34 -6.63 -17.82
C VAL A 324 6.19 -7.27 -17.03
N VAL A 325 6.32 -8.53 -16.65
CA VAL A 325 5.29 -9.24 -15.86
C VAL A 325 5.04 -8.56 -14.52
N LEU A 326 6.09 -8.21 -13.79
CA LEU A 326 5.99 -7.55 -12.50
C LEU A 326 5.43 -6.12 -12.62
N LEU A 327 5.86 -5.35 -13.63
CA LEU A 327 5.35 -4.00 -13.89
C LEU A 327 3.86 -4.01 -14.27
N VAL A 328 3.46 -4.95 -15.14
CA VAL A 328 2.04 -5.14 -15.50
C VAL A 328 1.23 -5.49 -14.25
N SER A 329 1.72 -6.43 -13.43
CA SER A 329 1.04 -6.81 -12.18
C SER A 329 0.90 -5.61 -11.24
N ALA A 330 1.96 -4.81 -11.08
CA ALA A 330 1.98 -3.64 -10.22
C ALA A 330 0.94 -2.57 -10.61
N LEU A 331 0.74 -2.35 -11.91
CA LEU A 331 -0.16 -1.34 -12.45
C LEU A 331 -1.59 -1.86 -12.71
N TYR A 332 -1.77 -3.18 -12.70
CA TYR A 332 -3.05 -3.81 -13.03
C TYR A 332 -4.23 -3.35 -12.15
N PRO A 333 -4.08 -3.17 -10.81
CA PRO A 333 -5.17 -2.66 -9.98
C PRO A 333 -5.68 -1.30 -10.44
N MET A 334 -4.79 -0.40 -10.86
CA MET A 334 -5.16 0.93 -11.36
C MET A 334 -5.92 0.86 -12.69
N ALA A 335 -5.47 0.02 -13.63
CA ALA A 335 -6.11 -0.19 -14.91
C ALA A 335 -7.51 -0.82 -14.74
N LYS A 336 -7.62 -1.79 -13.84
CA LYS A 336 -8.86 -2.52 -13.58
C LYS A 336 -9.89 -1.71 -12.78
N ALA A 337 -9.46 -0.75 -11.97
CA ALA A 337 -10.32 0.01 -11.04
C ALA A 337 -11.58 0.60 -11.70
N ARG A 338 -11.49 1.05 -12.96
CA ARG A 338 -12.64 1.64 -13.68
C ARG A 338 -13.80 0.68 -13.88
N SER A 339 -13.51 -0.59 -14.10
CA SER A 339 -14.50 -1.65 -14.43
C SER A 339 -15.02 -2.40 -13.21
N LEU A 340 -14.59 -2.06 -11.97
CA LEU A 340 -15.02 -2.75 -10.76
C LEU A 340 -16.41 -2.27 -10.30
N PRO A 341 -17.28 -3.16 -9.77
CA PRO A 341 -18.61 -2.82 -9.27
C PRO A 341 -18.51 -2.26 -7.84
N CYS A 342 -18.09 -1.02 -7.69
CA CYS A 342 -17.99 -0.36 -6.40
C CYS A 342 -18.17 1.16 -6.54
N SER A 343 -18.32 1.86 -5.41
CA SER A 343 -18.46 3.32 -5.42
C SER A 343 -17.26 4.03 -6.03
N SER A 344 -17.48 5.23 -6.54
CA SER A 344 -16.46 6.06 -7.21
C SER A 344 -15.27 6.35 -6.29
N GLU A 345 -15.51 6.44 -4.99
CA GLU A 345 -14.49 6.70 -3.98
C GLU A 345 -13.55 5.50 -3.79
N TRP A 346 -14.08 4.30 -3.74
CA TRP A 346 -13.26 3.10 -3.65
C TRP A 346 -12.44 2.87 -4.93
N LYS A 347 -13.02 3.17 -6.12
CA LYS A 347 -12.25 3.18 -7.38
C LYS A 347 -11.11 4.18 -7.37
N LEU A 348 -11.38 5.39 -6.86
CA LEU A 348 -10.38 6.44 -6.73
C LEU A 348 -9.29 6.04 -5.72
N THR A 349 -9.69 5.49 -4.56
CA THR A 349 -8.76 4.99 -3.55
C THR A 349 -7.82 3.94 -4.12
N LEU A 350 -8.35 2.93 -4.83
CA LEU A 350 -7.54 1.89 -5.46
C LEU A 350 -6.54 2.47 -6.46
N ARG A 351 -6.98 3.41 -7.31
CA ARG A 351 -6.12 4.06 -8.29
C ARG A 351 -5.01 4.88 -7.63
N ILE A 352 -5.35 5.66 -6.61
CA ILE A 352 -4.40 6.50 -5.89
C ILE A 352 -3.37 5.64 -5.14
N LEU A 353 -3.81 4.60 -4.42
CA LEU A 353 -2.88 3.71 -3.71
C LEU A 353 -1.96 2.97 -4.68
N THR A 354 -2.47 2.52 -5.83
CA THR A 354 -1.64 1.88 -6.86
C THR A 354 -0.57 2.83 -7.37
N ALA A 355 -0.95 4.06 -7.73
CA ALA A 355 0.00 5.06 -8.22
C ALA A 355 1.01 5.46 -7.15
N ALA A 356 0.56 5.67 -5.91
CA ALA A 356 1.40 6.01 -4.77
C ALA A 356 2.47 4.93 -4.53
N TYR A 357 2.06 3.68 -4.39
CA TYR A 357 2.98 2.58 -4.14
C TYR A 357 3.90 2.28 -5.33
N PHE A 358 3.41 2.43 -6.55
CA PHE A 358 4.25 2.33 -7.73
C PHE A 358 5.30 3.45 -7.77
N THR A 359 4.91 4.68 -7.42
CA THR A 359 5.86 5.80 -7.29
C THR A 359 6.90 5.53 -6.21
N ASN A 360 6.49 4.98 -5.06
CA ASN A 360 7.43 4.57 -4.01
C ASN A 360 8.42 3.51 -4.52
N GLY A 361 8.00 2.65 -5.46
CA GLY A 361 8.85 1.65 -6.11
C GLY A 361 10.07 2.22 -6.85
N PHE A 362 10.06 3.48 -7.27
CA PHE A 362 11.27 4.11 -7.82
C PHE A 362 12.34 4.39 -6.76
N PHE A 363 11.99 4.28 -5.49
CA PHE A 363 12.87 4.55 -4.35
C PHE A 363 13.05 3.33 -3.44
N GLU A 364 12.30 2.26 -3.66
CA GLU A 364 12.28 1.05 -2.85
C GLU A 364 12.14 -0.18 -3.73
N CYS A 365 13.00 -1.20 -3.52
CA CYS A 365 13.00 -2.42 -4.32
C CYS A 365 11.66 -3.17 -4.26
N LEU A 366 11.06 -3.25 -3.09
CA LEU A 366 9.95 -4.17 -2.83
C LEU A 366 8.56 -3.54 -3.05
N SER A 367 8.44 -2.23 -3.12
CA SER A 367 7.18 -1.56 -3.44
C SER A 367 6.87 -1.73 -4.95
N PRO A 368 5.62 -2.02 -5.35
CA PRO A 368 4.36 -2.02 -4.59
C PRO A 368 3.97 -3.38 -3.97
N PHE A 369 4.83 -4.38 -3.94
CA PHE A 369 4.46 -5.72 -3.47
C PHE A 369 4.73 -5.95 -1.99
N GLY A 370 5.75 -5.38 -1.43
CA GLY A 370 6.00 -5.74 -0.07
C GLY A 370 6.95 -4.84 0.67
N PRO A 371 7.60 -5.40 1.66
CA PRO A 371 7.28 -6.65 2.33
C PRO A 371 5.99 -6.56 3.13
N GLY A 372 5.24 -7.64 3.15
CA GLY A 372 3.98 -7.98 3.79
C GLY A 372 3.13 -6.92 4.49
N VAL A 373 3.73 -5.92 5.08
CA VAL A 373 3.08 -4.90 5.90
C VAL A 373 2.90 -3.57 5.15
N LYS A 374 3.80 -3.22 4.24
CA LYS A 374 3.75 -1.90 3.60
C LYS A 374 2.57 -1.77 2.66
N CYS A 375 2.36 -2.77 1.81
CA CYS A 375 1.47 -2.69 0.65
C CYS A 375 0.25 -3.61 0.74
N TYR A 376 0.09 -4.37 1.85
CA TYR A 376 -0.98 -5.37 1.98
C TYR A 376 -2.37 -4.78 1.74
N PHE A 377 -2.62 -3.55 2.18
CA PHE A 377 -3.95 -2.95 2.07
C PHE A 377 -4.36 -2.72 0.61
N LEU A 378 -3.43 -2.36 -0.26
CA LEU A 378 -3.69 -2.26 -1.70
C LEU A 378 -4.17 -3.59 -2.28
N TRP A 379 -3.44 -4.68 -1.98
CA TRP A 379 -3.72 -5.99 -2.54
C TRP A 379 -4.98 -6.60 -1.95
N LEU A 380 -5.20 -6.42 -0.66
CA LEU A 380 -6.45 -6.79 0.01
C LEU A 380 -7.64 -6.06 -0.61
N LEU A 381 -7.56 -4.73 -0.72
CA LEU A 381 -8.61 -3.90 -1.30
C LEU A 381 -8.89 -4.31 -2.74
N PHE A 382 -7.85 -4.49 -3.55
CA PHE A 382 -8.02 -4.95 -4.92
C PHE A 382 -8.71 -6.32 -4.98
N GLY A 383 -8.33 -7.27 -4.13
CA GLY A 383 -8.99 -8.56 -4.01
C GLY A 383 -10.48 -8.44 -3.67
N LEU A 384 -10.79 -7.68 -2.62
CA LEU A 384 -12.18 -7.43 -2.18
C LEU A 384 -13.06 -6.80 -3.28
N LEU A 385 -12.52 -5.84 -4.03
CA LEU A 385 -13.28 -5.18 -5.09
C LEU A 385 -13.41 -6.05 -6.34
N HIS A 386 -12.40 -6.86 -6.65
CA HIS A 386 -12.40 -7.71 -7.84
C HIS A 386 -13.25 -8.97 -7.64
N GLY A 387 -13.21 -9.58 -6.45
CA GLY A 387 -13.98 -10.78 -6.12
C GLY A 387 -15.49 -10.52 -6.12
N ARG A 388 -15.94 -9.32 -5.74
CA ARG A 388 -17.35 -8.96 -5.80
C ARG A 388 -17.94 -9.04 -7.21
N ARG A 389 -17.19 -8.64 -8.23
CA ARG A 389 -17.60 -8.79 -9.63
C ARG A 389 -17.86 -10.25 -10.01
N ALA A 390 -17.09 -11.16 -9.44
CA ALA A 390 -17.24 -12.59 -9.68
C ALA A 390 -18.52 -13.13 -9.05
N SER A 391 -18.84 -12.72 -7.83
CA SER A 391 -20.06 -13.09 -7.11
C SER A 391 -21.32 -12.60 -7.83
N ASP A 392 -21.36 -11.31 -8.18
CA ASP A 392 -22.51 -10.72 -8.88
C ASP A 392 -22.78 -11.38 -10.25
N ALA A 393 -21.71 -11.80 -10.97
CA ALA A 393 -21.83 -12.50 -12.25
C ALA A 393 -22.31 -13.96 -12.12
N GLN A 394 -22.06 -14.62 -10.99
CA GLN A 394 -22.54 -15.97 -10.72
C GLN A 394 -24.01 -15.98 -10.29
N ASP A 395 -24.44 -15.00 -9.50
CA ASP A 395 -25.83 -14.86 -9.08
C ASP A 395 -26.75 -14.55 -10.27
N GLY A 396 -26.36 -13.66 -11.19
CA GLY A 396 -27.10 -13.41 -12.42
C GLY A 396 -27.29 -14.64 -13.33
N LYS A 397 -26.28 -15.51 -13.42
CA LYS A 397 -26.39 -16.76 -14.19
C LYS A 397 -27.27 -17.82 -13.53
N ARG A 398 -27.41 -17.78 -12.19
CA ARG A 398 -28.32 -18.69 -11.47
C ARG A 398 -29.77 -18.30 -11.66
N GLU A 399 -30.06 -17.01 -11.76
CA GLU A 399 -31.42 -16.51 -12.03
C GLU A 399 -31.84 -16.79 -13.46
N GLU A 400 -30.96 -16.67 -14.47
CA GLU A 400 -31.26 -17.00 -15.86
C GLU A 400 -31.38 -18.51 -16.12
N GLY A 401 -30.81 -19.37 -15.31
CA GLY A 401 -30.94 -20.82 -15.43
C GLY A 401 -32.14 -21.42 -14.72
N CYS A 402 -32.92 -20.60 -13.99
CA CYS A 402 -34.16 -21.01 -13.31
C CYS A 402 -35.45 -20.56 -14.03
N THR A 403 -35.32 -19.88 -15.17
CA THR A 403 -36.44 -19.53 -16.07
C THR A 403 -36.45 -20.47 -17.27
#